data_f9ebad00b32f487caae8e7124fc2c1f9
#
_entry.id   f9ebad00b32f487caae8e7124fc2c1f9
#
_cell.length_a   1.000
_cell.length_b   1.000
_cell.length_c   1.000
_cell.angle_alpha   90.00
_cell.angle_beta   90.00
_cell.angle_gamma   90.00
#
_symmetry.space_group_name_H-M   'P 1'
#
loop_
_entity.id
_entity.type
_entity.pdbx_description
1 polymer ?
#
loop_
_entity_poly.entity_id
_entity_poly.type
_entity_poly.pdbx_seq_one_letter_code
_entity_poly.pdbx_strand_id
1 'polypeptide(L)'
;MLFRSGANQPYRAHTVWNTYYDAYRKSTKDPRVPYDSSLTVLVGDAAVGSLGRVRWYFQTKFNAQTSPINLSSGWEMRLIEAEAKLVAGDVPGAMTLVNKHRVALNLAPWTATTATEAWVALKRERGIEMWLESRRLGDFRRWAALSRPGDSDDMTGRDLCFATPLSEKQTNTNFVP
;
A
#
# COMPACT_ATOMS: atom_id res chain seq x y z
N MET A 1 -9.65 6.90 6.22
CA MET A 1 -9.57 8.20 5.55
C MET A 1 -10.48 8.18 4.36
N LEU A 2 -11.56 8.94 4.40
CA LEU A 2 -12.56 8.95 3.36
C LEU A 2 -12.12 9.76 2.18
N PHE A 3 -11.98 9.11 1.05
CA PHE A 3 -11.68 9.77 -0.20
C PHE A 3 -12.93 10.04 -1.05
N ARG A 4 -14.10 10.00 -0.42
CA ARG A 4 -15.37 10.32 -1.05
C ARG A 4 -16.09 11.41 -0.28
N SER A 5 -15.60 12.62 -0.27
CA SER A 5 -16.51 13.74 -0.02
C SER A 5 -16.88 14.37 -1.35
N GLY A 6 -18.16 14.52 -1.60
CA GLY A 6 -18.69 15.25 -2.76
C GLY A 6 -18.37 16.73 -2.73
N ALA A 7 -17.70 17.19 -1.68
CA ALA A 7 -17.35 18.56 -1.46
C ALA A 7 -15.86 18.74 -1.59
N ASN A 8 -15.42 19.21 -2.71
CA ASN A 8 -14.11 19.80 -2.92
C ASN A 8 -12.91 18.88 -3.20
N GLN A 9 -12.38 19.24 -4.10
CA GLN A 9 -11.28 19.10 -5.05
C GLN A 9 -9.99 18.44 -4.56
N PRO A 10 -9.40 18.65 -3.38
CA PRO A 10 -8.16 17.98 -2.99
C PRO A 10 -8.29 16.46 -2.88
N TYR A 11 -9.48 15.96 -2.65
CA TYR A 11 -9.74 14.53 -2.48
C TYR A 11 -9.76 13.74 -3.80
N ARG A 12 -9.88 14.43 -4.92
CA ARG A 12 -9.77 13.83 -6.25
C ARG A 12 -8.34 13.82 -6.77
N ALA A 13 -7.40 14.43 -6.05
CA ALA A 13 -5.99 14.40 -6.39
C ALA A 13 -5.33 13.02 -6.16
N HIS A 14 -6.01 12.11 -5.45
CA HIS A 14 -5.51 10.77 -5.20
C HIS A 14 -6.12 9.77 -6.18
N THR A 15 -5.28 9.10 -6.93
CA THR A 15 -5.67 8.09 -7.90
C THR A 15 -4.79 6.86 -7.77
N VAL A 16 -5.34 5.69 -8.09
CA VAL A 16 -4.57 4.45 -8.18
C VAL A 16 -3.85 4.33 -9.53
N TRP A 17 -4.23 5.17 -10.51
CA TRP A 17 -3.69 5.14 -11.86
C TRP A 17 -2.16 5.22 -11.90
N ASN A 18 -1.57 4.37 -12.74
CA ASN A 18 -0.13 4.30 -12.97
C ASN A 18 0.71 4.03 -11.70
N THR A 19 0.11 3.36 -10.73
CA THR A 19 0.83 2.86 -9.54
C THR A 19 1.14 1.38 -9.69
N TYR A 20 2.02 0.85 -8.83
CA TYR A 20 2.24 -0.58 -8.71
C TYR A 20 0.92 -1.36 -8.53
N TYR A 21 0.02 -0.86 -7.68
CA TYR A 21 -1.26 -1.52 -7.39
C TYR A 21 -2.22 -1.52 -8.57
N ASP A 22 -2.19 -0.49 -9.43
CA ASP A 22 -2.95 -0.46 -10.68
C ASP A 22 -2.46 -1.55 -11.64
N ALA A 23 -1.16 -1.63 -11.88
CA ALA A 23 -0.56 -2.65 -12.73
C ALA A 23 -0.82 -4.07 -12.19
N TYR A 24 -0.62 -4.25 -10.88
CA TYR A 24 -0.88 -5.51 -10.20
C TYR A 24 -2.34 -5.96 -10.35
N ARG A 25 -3.29 -5.10 -10.04
CA ARG A 25 -4.72 -5.41 -10.15
C ARG A 25 -5.14 -5.74 -11.58
N LYS A 26 -4.63 -5.01 -12.56
CA LYS A 26 -4.92 -5.25 -13.99
C LYS A 26 -4.46 -6.64 -14.42
N SER A 27 -3.32 -7.09 -13.96
CA SER A 27 -2.75 -8.39 -14.32
C SER A 27 -3.37 -9.56 -13.56
N THR A 28 -3.68 -9.39 -12.27
CA THR A 28 -4.08 -10.49 -11.39
C THR A 28 -5.57 -10.56 -11.09
N LYS A 29 -6.28 -9.45 -11.22
CA LYS A 29 -7.69 -9.29 -10.77
C LYS A 29 -7.88 -9.51 -9.26
N ASP A 30 -6.85 -9.33 -8.46
CA ASP A 30 -6.87 -9.54 -7.02
C ASP A 30 -7.96 -8.67 -6.35
N PRO A 31 -8.92 -9.28 -5.63
CA PRO A 31 -10.02 -8.54 -5.01
C PRO A 31 -9.59 -7.69 -3.82
N ARG A 32 -8.39 -7.89 -3.27
CA ARG A 32 -7.87 -7.14 -2.12
C ARG A 32 -7.44 -5.71 -2.46
N VAL A 33 -7.31 -5.40 -3.75
CA VAL A 33 -7.01 -4.05 -4.26
C VAL A 33 -8.24 -3.53 -5.03
N PRO A 34 -9.38 -3.30 -4.37
CA PRO A 34 -10.59 -2.90 -5.06
C PRO A 34 -10.55 -1.42 -5.43
N TYR A 35 -10.62 -1.14 -6.72
CA TYR A 35 -10.80 0.21 -7.25
C TYR A 35 -11.71 0.19 -8.47
N ASP A 36 -12.25 1.34 -8.81
CA ASP A 36 -13.06 1.56 -10.00
C ASP A 36 -12.58 2.81 -10.74
N SER A 37 -13.11 3.06 -11.94
CA SER A 37 -12.77 4.24 -12.73
C SER A 37 -14.02 4.97 -13.16
N SER A 38 -14.01 6.29 -13.07
CA SER A 38 -15.08 7.12 -13.57
C SER A 38 -14.87 7.46 -15.05
N LEU A 39 -15.92 7.32 -15.84
CA LEU A 39 -15.96 7.78 -17.22
C LEU A 39 -16.32 9.26 -17.34
N THR A 40 -17.03 9.77 -16.34
CA THR A 40 -17.60 11.13 -16.33
C THR A 40 -16.79 12.10 -15.46
N VAL A 41 -16.18 11.59 -14.39
CA VAL A 41 -15.28 12.36 -13.55
C VAL A 41 -13.86 12.06 -14.00
N LEU A 42 -13.38 12.94 -14.85
CA LEU A 42 -11.98 12.94 -15.22
C LEU A 42 -11.23 13.60 -14.09
N VAL A 43 -10.15 13.02 -13.76
CA VAL A 43 -9.25 13.29 -12.70
C VAL A 43 -9.31 14.54 -11.98
N GLY A 44 -9.01 14.39 -10.99
CA GLY A 44 -8.19 14.65 -9.98
C GLY A 44 -7.44 15.90 -9.89
N ASP A 45 -7.30 16.60 -10.85
CA ASP A 45 -6.58 17.85 -10.83
C ASP A 45 -7.45 19.09 -11.02
N ALA A 46 -8.64 19.02 -10.51
CA ALA A 46 -9.49 20.20 -10.46
C ALA A 46 -8.92 21.30 -9.54
N ALA A 47 -7.94 20.96 -8.70
CA ALA A 47 -7.22 21.94 -7.88
C ALA A 47 -6.33 22.88 -8.70
N VAL A 48 -5.91 22.48 -9.90
CA VAL A 48 -5.07 23.30 -10.80
C VAL A 48 -5.75 23.62 -12.12
N GLY A 49 -7.06 23.45 -12.23
CA GLY A 49 -7.81 23.80 -13.43
C GLY A 49 -7.48 22.93 -14.66
N SER A 50 -6.73 21.88 -14.50
CA SER A 50 -6.52 20.91 -15.56
C SER A 50 -7.72 20.00 -15.59
N LEU A 51 -8.55 20.24 -16.48
CA LEU A 51 -9.84 19.64 -16.80
C LEU A 51 -9.76 18.14 -17.09
N GLY A 52 -9.25 17.37 -16.11
CA GLY A 52 -9.41 15.95 -16.11
C GLY A 52 -9.12 15.25 -17.42
N ARG A 53 -7.88 15.26 -17.86
CA ARG A 53 -7.46 14.54 -19.09
C ARG A 53 -7.28 13.06 -18.84
N VAL A 54 -7.23 12.64 -17.57
CA VAL A 54 -7.00 11.27 -17.18
C VAL A 54 -8.19 10.77 -16.39
N ARG A 55 -8.64 9.56 -16.69
CA ARG A 55 -9.71 8.90 -15.98
C ARG A 55 -9.36 8.77 -14.50
N TRP A 56 -10.28 9.11 -13.60
CA TRP A 56 -10.05 8.97 -12.17
C TRP A 56 -10.23 7.52 -11.74
N TYR A 57 -9.16 6.92 -11.23
CA TYR A 57 -9.14 5.58 -10.66
C TYR A 57 -9.19 5.70 -9.14
N PHE A 58 -10.35 5.44 -8.56
CA PHE A 58 -10.61 5.66 -7.14
C PHE A 58 -10.78 4.33 -6.40
N GLN A 59 -10.25 4.28 -5.20
CA GLN A 59 -10.39 3.12 -4.34
C GLN A 59 -11.87 2.91 -3.93
N THR A 60 -12.27 1.65 -3.80
CA THR A 60 -13.61 1.25 -3.36
C THR A 60 -13.60 0.45 -2.07
N LYS A 61 -12.43 0.26 -1.45
CA LYS A 61 -12.28 -0.44 -0.17
C LYS A 61 -12.98 0.28 0.98
N PHE A 62 -12.83 1.60 1.03
CA PHE A 62 -13.46 2.47 2.03
C PHE A 62 -14.34 3.49 1.31
N ASN A 63 -15.58 3.12 1.05
CA ASN A 63 -16.50 3.92 0.24
C ASN A 63 -17.57 4.67 1.04
N ALA A 64 -17.58 4.54 2.36
CA ALA A 64 -18.46 5.26 3.28
C ALA A 64 -17.69 5.77 4.49
N GLN A 65 -18.26 6.79 5.18
CA GLN A 65 -17.68 7.31 6.44
C GLN A 65 -17.67 6.28 7.55
N THR A 66 -18.58 5.35 7.46
CA THR A 66 -18.74 4.25 8.41
C THR A 66 -18.06 2.96 7.95
N SER A 67 -17.28 3.00 6.88
CA SER A 67 -16.54 1.80 6.44
C SER A 67 -15.63 1.31 7.55
N PRO A 68 -15.74 0.04 7.96
CA PRO A 68 -14.90 -0.50 9.03
C PRO A 68 -13.43 -0.54 8.59
N ILE A 69 -12.56 -0.25 9.54
CA ILE A 69 -11.10 -0.41 9.38
C ILE A 69 -10.68 -1.52 10.33
N ASN A 70 -10.03 -2.55 9.80
CA ASN A 70 -9.53 -3.64 10.62
C ASN A 70 -8.41 -3.15 11.53
N LEU A 71 -8.55 -3.42 12.83
CA LEU A 71 -7.45 -3.24 13.77
C LEU A 71 -6.34 -4.27 13.53
N SER A 72 -6.74 -5.50 13.27
CA SER A 72 -5.86 -6.61 12.87
C SER A 72 -6.68 -7.66 12.15
N SER A 73 -6.01 -8.54 11.40
CA SER A 73 -6.66 -9.66 10.72
C SER A 73 -5.84 -10.94 10.85
N GLY A 74 -6.50 -12.08 10.71
CA GLY A 74 -5.82 -13.37 10.70
C GLY A 74 -4.81 -13.49 9.56
N TRP A 75 -5.06 -12.83 8.42
CA TRP A 75 -4.13 -12.79 7.30
C TRP A 75 -2.91 -11.94 7.60
N GLU A 76 -3.06 -10.81 8.29
CA GLU A 76 -1.92 -10.02 8.79
C GLU A 76 -1.05 -10.86 9.72
N MET A 77 -1.66 -11.62 10.65
CA MET A 77 -0.91 -12.49 11.56
C MET A 77 -0.10 -13.55 10.80
N ARG A 78 -0.65 -14.13 9.74
CA ARG A 78 0.11 -15.08 8.90
C ARG A 78 1.32 -14.45 8.23
N LEU A 79 1.23 -13.19 7.82
CA LEU A 79 2.37 -12.48 7.25
C LEU A 79 3.41 -12.09 8.31
N ILE A 80 3.00 -11.85 9.55
CA ILE A 80 3.92 -11.67 10.69
C ILE A 80 4.65 -13.00 10.99
N GLU A 81 3.94 -14.12 11.02
CA GLU A 81 4.56 -15.46 11.16
C GLU A 81 5.56 -15.73 10.02
N ALA A 82 5.19 -15.38 8.77
CA ALA A 82 6.07 -15.54 7.62
C ALA A 82 7.35 -14.70 7.77
N GLU A 83 7.23 -13.48 8.26
CA GLU A 83 8.37 -12.61 8.54
C GLU A 83 9.29 -13.23 9.60
N ALA A 84 8.73 -13.75 10.69
CA ALA A 84 9.50 -14.44 11.73
C ALA A 84 10.26 -15.65 11.16
N LYS A 85 9.64 -16.42 10.27
CA LYS A 85 10.31 -17.54 9.57
C LYS A 85 11.47 -17.07 8.69
N LEU A 86 11.31 -15.95 7.94
CA LEU A 86 12.41 -15.38 7.16
C LEU A 86 13.57 -14.91 8.05
N VAL A 87 13.27 -14.35 9.20
CA VAL A 87 14.31 -13.98 10.19
C VAL A 87 15.05 -15.21 10.68
N ALA A 88 14.37 -16.33 10.86
CA ALA A 88 14.95 -17.62 11.26
C ALA A 88 15.62 -18.39 10.08
N GLY A 89 15.56 -17.87 8.85
CA GLY A 89 16.13 -18.53 7.67
C GLY A 89 15.24 -19.62 7.04
N ASP A 90 14.01 -19.82 7.55
CA ASP A 90 13.05 -20.78 7.02
C ASP A 90 12.30 -20.20 5.81
N VAL A 91 12.96 -20.14 4.66
CA VAL A 91 12.38 -19.62 3.41
C VAL A 91 11.16 -20.45 2.95
N PRO A 92 11.20 -21.79 2.90
CA PRO A 92 10.04 -22.58 2.47
C PRO A 92 8.81 -22.38 3.38
N GLY A 93 9.01 -22.38 4.69
CA GLY A 93 7.94 -22.15 5.65
C GLY A 93 7.34 -20.76 5.54
N ALA A 94 8.18 -19.74 5.32
CA ALA A 94 7.72 -18.37 5.08
C ALA A 94 6.87 -18.28 3.80
N MET A 95 7.34 -18.84 2.68
CA MET A 95 6.62 -18.80 1.41
C MET A 95 5.28 -19.55 1.45
N THR A 96 5.19 -20.60 2.25
CA THR A 96 3.91 -21.29 2.51
C THR A 96 2.90 -20.34 3.14
N LEU A 97 3.32 -19.53 4.12
CA LEU A 97 2.44 -18.56 4.78
C LEU A 97 2.12 -17.36 3.91
N VAL A 98 3.12 -16.81 3.19
CA VAL A 98 2.94 -15.71 2.23
C VAL A 98 1.89 -16.06 1.17
N ASN A 99 1.92 -17.30 0.68
CA ASN A 99 1.01 -17.73 -0.37
C ASN A 99 -0.36 -18.22 0.13
N LYS A 100 -0.57 -18.36 1.44
CA LYS A 100 -1.77 -18.98 1.97
C LYS A 100 -3.06 -18.28 1.54
N HIS A 101 -3.10 -16.95 1.60
CA HIS A 101 -4.28 -16.19 1.18
C HIS A 101 -4.40 -16.15 -0.35
N ARG A 102 -3.29 -16.09 -1.07
CA ARG A 102 -3.28 -16.14 -2.54
C ARG A 102 -3.94 -17.41 -3.06
N VAL A 103 -3.55 -18.55 -2.49
CA VAL A 103 -4.16 -19.85 -2.83
C VAL A 103 -5.65 -19.86 -2.52
N ALA A 104 -6.06 -19.33 -1.37
CA ALA A 104 -7.47 -19.23 -1.00
C ALA A 104 -8.29 -18.35 -1.96
N LEU A 105 -7.64 -17.38 -2.61
CA LEU A 105 -8.24 -16.50 -3.63
C LEU A 105 -8.04 -17.01 -5.07
N ASN A 106 -7.52 -18.21 -5.27
CA ASN A 106 -7.16 -18.78 -6.58
C ASN A 106 -6.19 -17.89 -7.38
N LEU A 107 -5.29 -17.18 -6.71
CA LEU A 107 -4.25 -16.37 -7.34
C LEU A 107 -2.95 -17.17 -7.47
N ALA A 108 -2.18 -16.87 -8.50
CA ALA A 108 -0.85 -17.47 -8.68
C ALA A 108 0.05 -17.19 -7.47
N PRO A 109 0.70 -18.19 -6.88
CA PRO A 109 1.59 -18.00 -5.75
C PRO A 109 2.83 -17.19 -6.15
N TRP A 110 3.38 -16.44 -5.20
CA TRP A 110 4.72 -15.91 -5.33
C TRP A 110 5.74 -17.04 -5.28
N THR A 111 6.77 -16.95 -6.10
CA THR A 111 7.90 -17.86 -6.09
C THR A 111 9.14 -17.16 -5.54
N ALA A 112 9.95 -17.88 -4.80
CA ALA A 112 11.24 -17.42 -4.30
C ALA A 112 12.18 -18.62 -4.15
N THR A 113 13.39 -18.46 -4.62
CA THR A 113 14.48 -19.45 -4.50
C THR A 113 15.54 -19.00 -3.49
N THR A 114 15.60 -17.70 -3.24
CA THR A 114 16.55 -17.08 -2.31
C THR A 114 15.81 -16.36 -1.17
N ALA A 115 16.51 -16.12 -0.06
CA ALA A 115 15.97 -15.33 1.05
C ALA A 115 15.59 -13.92 0.61
N THR A 116 16.38 -13.28 -0.25
CA THR A 116 16.08 -11.92 -0.76
C THR A 116 14.78 -11.92 -1.56
N GLU A 117 14.58 -12.90 -2.46
CA GLU A 117 13.32 -13.01 -3.22
C GLU A 117 12.12 -13.26 -2.30
N ALA A 118 12.29 -14.07 -1.26
CA ALA A 118 11.23 -14.33 -0.29
C ALA A 118 10.87 -13.07 0.52
N TRP A 119 11.87 -12.25 0.88
CA TRP A 119 11.61 -10.94 1.49
C TRP A 119 10.85 -10.00 0.55
N VAL A 120 11.21 -9.95 -0.74
CA VAL A 120 10.45 -9.18 -1.74
C VAL A 120 9.01 -9.67 -1.84
N ALA A 121 8.81 -11.00 -1.90
CA ALA A 121 7.47 -11.59 -1.96
C ALA A 121 6.64 -11.25 -0.71
N LEU A 122 7.21 -11.34 0.50
CA LEU A 122 6.57 -10.93 1.74
C LEU A 122 6.19 -9.45 1.71
N LYS A 123 7.11 -8.56 1.33
CA LYS A 123 6.89 -7.12 1.29
C LYS A 123 5.78 -6.74 0.31
N ARG A 124 5.75 -7.38 -0.86
CA ARG A 124 4.67 -7.23 -1.85
C ARG A 124 3.34 -7.70 -1.31
N GLU A 125 3.31 -8.91 -0.76
CA GLU A 125 2.08 -9.48 -0.23
C GLU A 125 1.51 -8.67 0.93
N ARG A 126 2.35 -8.19 1.86
CA ARG A 126 1.90 -7.28 2.92
C ARG A 126 1.31 -5.98 2.37
N GLY A 127 1.92 -5.41 1.34
CA GLY A 127 1.39 -4.20 0.70
C GLY A 127 0.03 -4.41 0.05
N ILE A 128 -0.20 -5.59 -0.52
CA ILE A 128 -1.47 -5.98 -1.15
C ILE A 128 -2.52 -6.26 -0.08
N GLU A 129 -2.20 -7.11 0.90
CA GLU A 129 -3.12 -7.50 1.98
C GLU A 129 -3.58 -6.29 2.79
N MET A 130 -2.62 -5.44 3.16
CA MET A 130 -2.85 -4.26 4.00
C MET A 130 -3.06 -2.98 3.17
N TRP A 131 -3.48 -3.12 1.91
CA TRP A 131 -3.66 -1.98 1.02
C TRP A 131 -4.62 -0.95 1.63
N LEU A 132 -4.16 0.30 1.74
CA LEU A 132 -4.86 1.44 2.36
C LEU A 132 -5.17 1.30 3.87
N GLU A 133 -4.59 0.33 4.57
CA GLU A 133 -4.81 0.14 6.01
C GLU A 133 -3.77 0.86 6.90
N SER A 134 -3.05 1.82 6.34
CA SER A 134 -2.07 2.66 7.06
C SER A 134 -0.87 1.90 7.66
N ARG A 135 -0.60 0.68 7.21
CA ARG A 135 0.54 -0.13 7.71
C ARG A 135 1.85 0.16 6.96
N ARG A 136 1.76 0.62 5.72
CA ARG A 136 2.86 0.61 4.76
C ARG A 136 4.07 1.43 5.21
N LEU A 137 3.87 2.63 5.70
CA LEU A 137 4.99 3.47 6.17
C LEU A 137 5.70 2.86 7.39
N GLY A 138 4.95 2.30 8.32
CA GLY A 138 5.52 1.60 9.48
C GLY A 138 6.35 0.38 9.07
N ASP A 139 5.86 -0.41 8.11
CA ASP A 139 6.58 -1.54 7.55
C ASP A 139 7.90 -1.10 6.90
N PHE A 140 7.87 -0.06 6.07
CA PHE A 140 9.08 0.48 5.41
C PHE A 140 10.14 0.92 6.41
N ARG A 141 9.74 1.71 7.42
CA ARG A 141 10.63 2.19 8.47
C ARG A 141 11.26 1.04 9.25
N ARG A 142 10.45 0.05 9.61
CA ARG A 142 10.90 -1.14 10.35
C ARG A 142 11.87 -1.99 9.54
N TRP A 143 11.56 -2.25 8.27
CA TRP A 143 12.45 -3.04 7.41
C TRP A 143 13.74 -2.30 7.08
N ALA A 144 13.72 -0.98 6.88
CA ALA A 144 14.91 -0.18 6.69
C ALA A 144 15.80 -0.18 7.96
N ALA A 145 15.20 0.06 9.12
CA ALA A 145 15.93 0.05 10.40
C ALA A 145 16.58 -1.30 10.72
N LEU A 146 15.96 -2.40 10.28
CA LEU A 146 16.46 -3.77 10.46
C LEU A 146 17.27 -4.30 9.27
N SER A 147 17.56 -3.45 8.29
CA SER A 147 18.30 -3.80 7.05
C SER A 147 17.76 -5.06 6.37
N ARG A 148 16.43 -5.21 6.30
CA ARG A 148 15.81 -6.37 5.66
C ARG A 148 16.00 -6.33 4.15
N PRO A 149 16.53 -7.41 3.52
CA PRO A 149 16.93 -7.39 2.12
C PRO A 149 15.73 -7.26 1.16
N GLY A 150 16.04 -6.82 -0.06
CA GLY A 150 15.08 -6.72 -1.15
C GLY A 150 14.07 -5.59 -0.97
N ASP A 151 13.91 -4.77 -1.99
CA ASP A 151 12.89 -3.73 -2.02
C ASP A 151 11.67 -4.22 -2.80
N SER A 152 10.48 -3.86 -2.35
CA SER A 152 9.28 -3.99 -3.17
C SER A 152 9.15 -2.77 -4.08
N ASP A 153 8.44 -2.95 -5.20
CA ASP A 153 8.37 -1.96 -6.29
C ASP A 153 7.79 -0.60 -5.87
N ASP A 154 7.07 -0.55 -4.74
CA ASP A 154 6.49 0.66 -4.18
C ASP A 154 7.35 1.34 -3.09
N MET A 155 8.52 0.77 -2.76
CA MET A 155 9.43 1.31 -1.75
C MET A 155 10.50 2.24 -2.33
N THR A 156 10.92 1.98 -3.56
CA THR A 156 12.06 2.68 -4.16
C THR A 156 11.82 4.19 -4.22
N GLY A 157 12.76 4.97 -3.72
CA GLY A 157 12.71 6.44 -3.73
C GLY A 157 11.69 7.06 -2.78
N ARG A 158 11.18 6.31 -1.80
CA ARG A 158 10.24 6.81 -0.80
C ARG A 158 10.94 7.40 0.40
N ASP A 159 10.55 8.62 0.78
CA ASP A 159 10.93 9.18 2.07
C ASP A 159 10.25 8.40 3.20
N LEU A 160 11.05 7.99 4.18
CA LEU A 160 10.55 7.26 5.35
C LEU A 160 10.15 8.18 6.51
N CYS A 161 10.33 9.48 6.34
CA CYS A 161 9.92 10.51 7.30
C CYS A 161 9.10 11.57 6.61
N PHE A 162 8.04 12.01 7.25
CA PHE A 162 7.34 13.21 6.79
C PHE A 162 8.19 14.44 7.08
N ALA A 163 8.28 15.35 6.12
CA ALA A 163 8.88 16.64 6.37
C ALA A 163 8.07 17.37 7.46
N THR A 164 8.77 18.10 8.33
CA THR A 164 8.09 18.95 9.30
C THR A 164 7.23 19.98 8.58
N PRO A 165 5.95 20.13 8.94
CA PRO A 165 5.07 21.10 8.32
C PRO A 165 5.67 22.52 8.34
N LEU A 166 5.41 23.27 7.27
CA LEU A 166 5.92 24.65 7.19
C LEU A 166 5.37 25.51 8.32
N SER A 167 4.12 25.31 8.70
CA SER A 167 3.52 25.98 9.86
C SER A 167 4.30 25.75 11.13
N GLU A 168 4.71 24.52 11.40
CA GLU A 168 5.51 24.18 12.55
C GLU A 168 6.88 24.90 12.53
N LYS A 169 7.53 24.92 11.39
CA LYS A 169 8.82 25.63 11.19
C LYS A 169 8.68 27.13 11.39
N GLN A 170 7.53 27.71 11.07
CA GLN A 170 7.31 29.16 11.11
C GLN A 170 6.77 29.64 12.47
N THR A 171 6.04 28.82 13.19
CA THR A 171 5.33 29.23 14.41
C THR A 171 5.92 28.67 15.69
N ASN A 172 6.67 27.57 15.61
CA ASN A 172 7.31 26.99 16.79
C ASN A 172 8.69 27.61 17.02
N THR A 173 8.78 28.47 18.03
CA THR A 173 10.05 29.13 18.41
C THR A 173 11.14 28.15 18.91
N ASN A 174 10.76 26.93 19.28
CA ASN A 174 11.69 25.87 19.70
C ASN A 174 12.06 24.92 18.55
N PHE A 175 11.60 25.18 17.33
CA PHE A 175 11.98 24.36 16.19
C PHE A 175 13.46 24.58 15.84
N VAL A 176 14.23 23.51 15.92
CA VAL A 176 15.62 23.47 15.42
C VAL A 176 15.62 22.76 14.08
N PRO A 177 16.13 23.39 12.99
CA PRO A 177 16.12 22.80 11.65
C PRO A 177 17.07 21.61 11.52
#